data_1bc14a0ddcf3e3b2d16925e5eaf51d8d
#
_entry.id   1bc14a0ddcf3e3b2d16925e5eaf51d8d
#
_cell.length_a   1.000
_cell.length_b   1.000
_cell.length_c   1.000
_cell.angle_alpha   90.00
_cell.angle_beta   90.00
_cell.angle_gamma   90.00
#
_symmetry.space_group_name_H-M   'P 1'
#
loop_
_entity.id
_entity.type
_entity.pdbx_description
1 polymer ?
#
loop_
_entity_poly.entity_id
_entity_poly.type
_entity_poly.pdbx_seq_one_letter_code
_entity_poly.pdbx_strand_id
1 'polypeptide(L)'
;MGQMVTINQPLDQDTAMIVVEELGHKAVVAALDDPEAFTDEDAGQQNAELLPRAPVVTVMGHVDHGKTSLLDYIRRAKVAAGEAGGITQHIGAYHVETPRGMVSFLDTPGHEAFTAMRARGAQATDIVILVVAADDGVMPQTKEAIKHAKAAGVPIVVAITKADKPDANPDRVKQELVVEEVVPEEYGGDSPFVPVSSKTGMGIDTLLEQVLLQAEVLELKAPVDSLAKGLVIEAQLDKGRGPVATVLVQSGTLKVGDVVLAGQTYGRVRAMLDENGKVAKTAGPSIPVEIQGLTEVPQAGDEFMVLTDERRAREIATYRAGKFRNTKLAKQQAAKLENMFADMTAGEVKTLPIIVKADVQGSQEALAQSLLKLSTDEVKVQLVYAAVGAISESDINLAIASKAVVIGFNVRADANARKHAEANDVDIHYYNIIYDAVDELKAAMSGMLAPERREEIIGTAEIRTVFVATKIGTIAGSYITSGMVTRNAHFRLLRENVVIYTGEIESLKRLKDDVKEVKEGFECGIKLRNYNDIKEGDQLEFFEIKEIARTL
;
A
#
# COMPACT_ATOMS: atom_id res chain seq x y z
N MET A 1 21.58 -48.39 -10.05
CA MET A 1 20.20 -48.53 -10.61
C MET A 1 19.95 -49.78 -11.44
N GLY A 2 20.91 -50.62 -11.79
CA GLY A 2 20.71 -51.94 -12.40
C GLY A 2 20.15 -51.99 -13.83
N GLN A 3 19.93 -50.88 -14.50
CA GLN A 3 19.58 -50.83 -15.91
C GLN A 3 20.84 -50.73 -16.77
N MET A 4 21.01 -51.63 -17.70
CA MET A 4 22.06 -51.56 -18.71
C MET A 4 21.60 -50.63 -19.84
N VAL A 5 22.22 -49.47 -19.93
CA VAL A 5 21.97 -48.48 -21.00
C VAL A 5 23.20 -48.29 -21.86
N THR A 6 23.03 -48.06 -23.13
CA THR A 6 24.11 -47.75 -24.08
C THR A 6 24.27 -46.22 -24.20
N ILE A 7 25.45 -45.74 -24.59
CA ILE A 7 25.79 -44.32 -24.77
C ILE A 7 24.80 -43.52 -25.64
N ASN A 8 24.11 -44.19 -26.55
CA ASN A 8 23.19 -43.57 -27.52
C ASN A 8 21.69 -43.79 -27.15
N GLN A 9 21.41 -44.32 -25.98
CA GLN A 9 20.02 -44.55 -25.56
C GLN A 9 19.51 -43.33 -24.79
N PRO A 10 18.42 -42.66 -25.22
CA PRO A 10 17.85 -41.55 -24.49
C PRO A 10 17.29 -42.03 -23.15
N LEU A 11 17.62 -41.32 -22.09
CA LEU A 11 17.02 -41.51 -20.77
C LEU A 11 15.73 -40.68 -20.68
N ASP A 12 14.74 -41.22 -19.99
CA ASP A 12 13.58 -40.41 -19.60
C ASP A 12 13.96 -39.35 -18.56
N GLN A 13 13.19 -38.29 -18.50
CA GLN A 13 13.46 -37.11 -17.67
C GLN A 13 13.61 -37.45 -16.18
N ASP A 14 12.73 -38.31 -15.66
CA ASP A 14 12.74 -38.68 -14.24
C ASP A 14 13.98 -39.48 -13.86
N THR A 15 14.40 -40.40 -14.72
CA THR A 15 15.65 -41.17 -14.55
C THR A 15 16.88 -40.27 -14.60
N ALA A 16 16.90 -39.28 -15.51
CA ALA A 16 17.99 -38.34 -15.62
C ALA A 16 18.08 -37.45 -14.38
N MET A 17 16.98 -36.96 -13.82
CA MET A 17 16.93 -36.19 -12.59
C MET A 17 17.48 -36.96 -11.40
N ILE A 18 17.09 -38.22 -11.23
CA ILE A 18 17.58 -39.08 -10.13
C ILE A 18 19.10 -39.29 -10.25
N VAL A 19 19.61 -39.50 -11.44
CA VAL A 19 21.07 -39.70 -11.66
C VAL A 19 21.84 -38.43 -11.28
N VAL A 20 21.35 -37.23 -11.64
CA VAL A 20 21.96 -35.95 -11.32
C VAL A 20 21.94 -35.69 -9.82
N GLU A 21 20.85 -36.01 -9.12
CA GLU A 21 20.74 -35.89 -7.68
C GLU A 21 21.67 -36.84 -6.92
N GLU A 22 21.82 -38.10 -7.38
CA GLU A 22 22.79 -39.03 -6.81
C GLU A 22 24.24 -38.62 -7.00
N LEU A 23 24.54 -37.84 -8.05
CA LEU A 23 25.85 -37.24 -8.26
C LEU A 23 26.08 -35.98 -7.40
N GLY A 24 25.15 -35.59 -6.55
CA GLY A 24 25.24 -34.45 -5.63
C GLY A 24 24.91 -33.09 -6.25
N HIS A 25 24.27 -33.09 -7.42
CA HIS A 25 23.82 -31.89 -8.11
C HIS A 25 22.31 -31.74 -8.04
N LYS A 26 21.80 -30.53 -8.10
CA LYS A 26 20.36 -30.26 -8.15
C LYS A 26 19.89 -30.25 -9.60
N ALA A 27 18.98 -31.14 -9.96
CA ALA A 27 18.38 -31.16 -11.28
C ALA A 27 17.18 -30.20 -11.35
N VAL A 28 17.10 -29.41 -12.41
CA VAL A 28 15.96 -28.51 -12.70
C VAL A 28 15.42 -28.86 -14.08
N VAL A 29 14.10 -29.00 -14.17
CA VAL A 29 13.43 -29.25 -15.46
C VAL A 29 13.39 -27.95 -16.25
N ALA A 30 14.07 -27.92 -17.40
CA ALA A 30 14.02 -26.81 -18.35
C ALA A 30 13.20 -27.21 -19.59
N ALA A 31 12.23 -26.40 -19.98
CA ALA A 31 11.54 -26.56 -21.25
C ALA A 31 12.45 -26.13 -22.39
N LEU A 32 12.53 -26.93 -23.45
CA LEU A 32 13.38 -26.62 -24.63
C LEU A 32 13.06 -25.29 -25.31
N ASP A 33 11.85 -24.77 -25.09
CA ASP A 33 11.37 -23.49 -25.63
C ASP A 33 11.45 -22.33 -24.61
N ASP A 34 12.07 -22.54 -23.43
CA ASP A 34 12.21 -21.49 -22.42
C ASP A 34 13.52 -20.69 -22.65
N PRO A 35 13.43 -19.44 -23.10
CA PRO A 35 14.61 -18.59 -23.32
C PRO A 35 15.41 -18.32 -22.05
N GLU A 36 14.82 -18.56 -20.86
CA GLU A 36 15.47 -18.36 -19.55
C GLU A 36 16.33 -19.54 -19.11
N ALA A 37 16.17 -20.72 -19.75
CA ALA A 37 16.78 -21.96 -19.29
C ALA A 37 18.32 -21.96 -19.20
N PHE A 38 19.00 -21.01 -19.82
CA PHE A 38 20.46 -20.92 -19.91
C PHE A 38 21.05 -19.55 -19.58
N THR A 39 20.33 -18.70 -18.86
CA THR A 39 20.80 -17.35 -18.51
C THR A 39 21.98 -17.36 -17.53
N ASP A 40 22.12 -18.39 -16.71
CA ASP A 40 23.21 -18.51 -15.74
C ASP A 40 24.54 -18.96 -16.39
N GLU A 41 24.51 -19.68 -17.52
CA GLU A 41 25.71 -20.09 -18.24
C GLU A 41 26.40 -18.95 -18.97
N ASP A 42 25.65 -17.95 -19.47
CA ASP A 42 26.22 -16.78 -20.15
C ASP A 42 26.89 -15.78 -19.20
N ALA A 43 26.62 -15.88 -17.92
CA ALA A 43 27.14 -14.92 -16.95
C ALA A 43 28.64 -15.03 -16.67
N GLY A 44 29.33 -16.05 -17.20
CA GLY A 44 30.79 -16.21 -17.03
C GLY A 44 31.24 -16.28 -15.57
N GLN A 45 30.34 -16.55 -14.65
CA GLN A 45 30.50 -16.34 -13.20
C GLN A 45 31.26 -17.46 -12.50
N GLN A 46 31.52 -18.58 -13.13
CA GLN A 46 32.06 -19.75 -12.43
C GLN A 46 33.52 -19.61 -11.95
N ASN A 47 34.27 -18.60 -12.36
CA ASN A 47 35.69 -18.41 -12.02
C ASN A 47 36.08 -16.99 -11.60
N ALA A 48 35.13 -16.09 -11.33
CA ALA A 48 35.46 -14.72 -10.90
C ALA A 48 35.88 -14.72 -9.41
N GLU A 49 36.97 -14.02 -9.11
CA GLU A 49 37.49 -13.84 -7.76
C GLU A 49 36.46 -13.07 -6.89
N LEU A 50 36.15 -13.62 -5.71
CA LEU A 50 35.28 -12.98 -4.74
C LEU A 50 36.07 -11.95 -3.93
N LEU A 51 35.74 -10.68 -4.11
CA LEU A 51 36.34 -9.57 -3.38
C LEU A 51 35.37 -9.03 -2.31
N PRO A 52 35.89 -8.47 -1.21
CA PRO A 52 35.06 -7.81 -0.21
C PRO A 52 34.25 -6.66 -0.84
N ARG A 53 32.97 -6.53 -0.45
CA ARG A 53 32.09 -5.45 -0.86
C ARG A 53 31.55 -4.66 0.33
N ALA A 54 31.14 -3.43 0.08
CA ALA A 54 30.47 -2.61 1.07
C ALA A 54 29.14 -3.26 1.52
N PRO A 55 28.76 -3.10 2.80
CA PRO A 55 27.43 -3.50 3.26
C PRO A 55 26.37 -2.59 2.67
N VAL A 56 25.24 -3.19 2.33
CA VAL A 56 24.01 -2.46 2.00
C VAL A 56 23.15 -2.41 3.24
N VAL A 57 22.83 -1.22 3.70
CA VAL A 57 22.13 -0.97 4.97
C VAL A 57 20.81 -0.28 4.72
N THR A 58 19.73 -0.88 5.15
CA THR A 58 18.40 -0.24 5.09
C THR A 58 18.04 0.37 6.43
N VAL A 59 17.54 1.60 6.41
CA VAL A 59 17.06 2.31 7.60
C VAL A 59 15.55 2.19 7.69
N MET A 60 15.07 1.62 8.80
CA MET A 60 13.64 1.35 9.03
C MET A 60 13.22 1.88 10.40
N GLY A 61 11.93 2.13 10.57
CA GLY A 61 11.36 2.57 11.84
C GLY A 61 10.10 3.42 11.62
N HIS A 62 9.52 3.87 12.71
CA HIS A 62 8.27 4.65 12.69
C HIS A 62 8.46 6.04 12.07
N VAL A 63 7.36 6.66 11.63
CA VAL A 63 7.34 8.08 11.21
C VAL A 63 7.76 8.95 12.39
N ASP A 64 8.41 10.07 12.13
CA ASP A 64 8.89 11.04 13.14
C ASP A 64 9.92 10.53 14.17
N HIS A 65 10.40 9.29 14.03
CA HIS A 65 11.49 8.76 14.85
C HIS A 65 12.89 9.27 14.43
N GLY A 66 12.96 10.14 13.43
CA GLY A 66 14.21 10.80 13.02
C GLY A 66 15.08 10.04 12.03
N LYS A 67 14.50 9.11 11.26
CA LYS A 67 15.22 8.37 10.17
C LYS A 67 15.91 9.31 9.20
N THR A 68 15.13 10.16 8.53
CA THR A 68 15.63 11.10 7.53
C THR A 68 16.63 12.08 8.12
N SER A 69 16.39 12.56 9.35
CA SER A 69 17.33 13.44 10.05
C SER A 69 18.66 12.76 10.38
N LEU A 70 18.62 11.47 10.73
CA LEU A 70 19.82 10.67 10.97
C LEU A 70 20.62 10.50 9.65
N LEU A 71 19.94 10.16 8.58
CA LEU A 71 20.55 9.98 7.27
C LEU A 71 21.09 11.30 6.69
N ASP A 72 20.36 12.40 6.86
CA ASP A 72 20.82 13.74 6.47
C ASP A 72 22.12 14.13 7.19
N TYR A 73 22.22 13.81 8.47
CA TYR A 73 23.46 14.02 9.21
C TYR A 73 24.62 13.19 8.66
N ILE A 74 24.38 11.90 8.38
CA ILE A 74 25.39 10.98 7.81
C ILE A 74 25.83 11.44 6.43
N ARG A 75 24.89 11.86 5.58
CA ARG A 75 25.17 12.39 4.23
C ARG A 75 25.73 13.80 4.22
N ARG A 76 25.63 14.54 5.31
CA ARG A 76 25.88 15.98 5.38
C ARG A 76 25.02 16.78 4.38
N ALA A 77 23.80 16.34 4.15
CA ALA A 77 22.81 16.93 3.25
C ALA A 77 21.53 17.29 4.03
N LYS A 78 20.65 18.07 3.43
CA LYS A 78 19.35 18.48 4.03
C LYS A 78 18.20 18.07 3.11
N VAL A 79 17.89 16.79 3.06
CA VAL A 79 16.80 16.24 2.23
C VAL A 79 15.44 16.43 2.92
N ALA A 80 15.37 16.20 4.21
CA ALA A 80 14.13 16.32 4.99
C ALA A 80 13.43 17.70 4.85
N ALA A 81 14.19 18.76 4.65
CA ALA A 81 13.63 20.11 4.46
C ALA A 81 12.95 20.33 3.10
N GLY A 82 13.21 19.45 2.12
CA GLY A 82 12.67 19.53 0.77
C GLY A 82 11.51 18.57 0.49
N GLU A 83 11.25 17.62 1.39
CA GLU A 83 10.18 16.64 1.22
C GLU A 83 8.79 17.19 1.57
N ALA A 84 7.79 16.88 0.75
CA ALA A 84 6.41 17.28 0.98
C ALA A 84 5.88 16.68 2.30
N GLY A 85 5.35 17.53 3.18
CA GLY A 85 4.88 17.12 4.50
C GLY A 85 5.99 16.74 5.50
N GLY A 86 7.28 16.89 5.12
CA GLY A 86 8.43 16.53 5.97
C GLY A 86 8.59 15.02 6.19
N ILE A 87 7.98 14.20 5.34
CA ILE A 87 8.02 12.73 5.40
C ILE A 87 8.66 12.15 4.13
N THR A 88 9.48 11.12 4.29
CA THR A 88 10.06 10.37 3.17
C THR A 88 8.98 9.52 2.51
N GLN A 89 8.77 9.70 1.21
CA GLN A 89 7.77 8.98 0.41
C GLN A 89 8.38 8.17 -0.74
N HIS A 90 9.67 8.33 -1.00
CA HIS A 90 10.43 7.61 -2.02
C HIS A 90 11.55 6.79 -1.39
N ILE A 91 11.98 5.71 -2.04
CA ILE A 91 13.19 4.99 -1.62
C ILE A 91 14.40 5.78 -2.09
N GLY A 92 15.21 6.26 -1.16
CA GLY A 92 16.51 6.86 -1.43
C GLY A 92 17.61 5.79 -1.41
N ALA A 93 18.55 5.83 -2.35
CA ALA A 93 19.71 4.96 -2.35
C ALA A 93 20.98 5.80 -2.57
N TYR A 94 21.96 5.65 -1.70
CA TYR A 94 23.23 6.40 -1.78
C TYR A 94 24.35 5.68 -1.02
N HIS A 95 25.59 6.00 -1.35
CA HIS A 95 26.75 5.48 -0.64
C HIS A 95 27.46 6.58 0.16
N VAL A 96 28.08 6.19 1.26
CA VAL A 96 28.84 7.07 2.13
C VAL A 96 30.20 6.44 2.42
N GLU A 97 31.25 7.22 2.19
CA GLU A 97 32.60 6.85 2.59
C GLU A 97 32.84 7.24 4.04
N THR A 98 33.23 6.26 4.86
CA THR A 98 33.65 6.48 6.24
C THR A 98 35.14 6.20 6.38
N PRO A 99 35.80 6.69 7.44
CA PRO A 99 37.22 6.39 7.67
C PRO A 99 37.56 4.89 7.79
N ARG A 100 36.57 4.04 8.06
CA ARG A 100 36.70 2.57 8.19
C ARG A 100 36.23 1.79 6.98
N GLY A 101 35.57 2.42 6.02
CA GLY A 101 35.05 1.77 4.82
C GLY A 101 33.83 2.45 4.24
N MET A 102 33.36 1.95 3.11
CA MET A 102 32.18 2.43 2.43
C MET A 102 30.92 1.70 2.92
N VAL A 103 29.82 2.41 3.03
CA VAL A 103 28.50 1.86 3.38
C VAL A 103 27.47 2.39 2.38
N SER A 104 26.64 1.52 1.84
CA SER A 104 25.54 1.91 0.97
C SER A 104 24.23 1.89 1.76
N PHE A 105 23.50 3.00 1.74
CA PHE A 105 22.25 3.17 2.47
C PHE A 105 21.06 3.11 1.54
N LEU A 106 19.99 2.46 2.03
CA LEU A 106 18.66 2.51 1.46
C LEU A 106 17.71 3.15 2.49
N ASP A 107 17.19 4.32 2.17
CA ASP A 107 16.19 5.01 2.99
C ASP A 107 14.80 4.55 2.58
N THR A 108 14.04 4.00 3.51
CA THR A 108 12.68 3.51 3.26
C THR A 108 11.63 4.35 3.98
N PRO A 109 10.50 4.65 3.33
CA PRO A 109 9.40 5.36 3.98
C PRO A 109 8.89 4.61 5.21
N GLY A 110 8.64 5.35 6.31
CA GLY A 110 8.15 4.77 7.56
C GLY A 110 6.67 4.43 7.59
N HIS A 111 5.89 5.03 6.70
CA HIS A 111 4.43 4.94 6.71
C HIS A 111 3.90 3.56 6.30
N GLU A 112 2.76 3.15 6.88
CA GLU A 112 2.08 1.87 6.61
C GLU A 112 1.80 1.63 5.12
N ALA A 113 1.41 2.66 4.37
CA ALA A 113 1.16 2.56 2.94
C ALA A 113 2.34 2.00 2.12
N PHE A 114 3.57 2.12 2.63
CA PHE A 114 4.80 1.71 1.95
C PHE A 114 5.36 0.37 2.43
N THR A 115 4.51 -0.54 2.92
CA THR A 115 4.91 -1.88 3.38
C THR A 115 5.69 -2.67 2.32
N ALA A 116 5.26 -2.61 1.05
CA ALA A 116 5.96 -3.26 -0.06
C ALA A 116 7.38 -2.72 -0.26
N MET A 117 7.58 -1.41 -0.08
CA MET A 117 8.91 -0.79 -0.17
C MET A 117 9.82 -1.24 0.98
N ARG A 118 9.29 -1.37 2.22
CA ARG A 118 10.07 -1.89 3.36
C ARG A 118 10.45 -3.36 3.17
N ALA A 119 9.53 -4.20 2.69
CA ALA A 119 9.82 -5.60 2.38
C ALA A 119 10.92 -5.73 1.32
N ARG A 120 10.85 -4.92 0.27
CA ARG A 120 11.86 -4.83 -0.79
C ARG A 120 13.20 -4.33 -0.26
N GLY A 121 13.16 -3.28 0.57
CA GLY A 121 14.36 -2.79 1.28
C GLY A 121 15.02 -3.90 2.07
N ALA A 122 14.28 -4.66 2.87
CA ALA A 122 14.82 -5.76 3.68
C ALA A 122 15.46 -6.88 2.82
N GLN A 123 14.85 -7.23 1.68
CA GLN A 123 15.38 -8.24 0.77
C GLN A 123 16.66 -7.80 0.02
N ALA A 124 16.83 -6.50 -0.20
CA ALA A 124 17.98 -5.93 -0.89
C ALA A 124 19.19 -5.68 0.01
N THR A 125 19.06 -5.86 1.33
CA THR A 125 20.01 -5.37 2.34
C THR A 125 20.76 -6.49 3.07
N ASP A 126 21.91 -6.15 3.58
CA ASP A 126 22.74 -7.02 4.42
C ASP A 126 22.51 -6.75 5.91
N ILE A 127 22.20 -5.52 6.29
CA ILE A 127 22.02 -5.07 7.68
C ILE A 127 20.85 -4.08 7.73
N VAL A 128 19.99 -4.19 8.74
CA VAL A 128 18.91 -3.22 8.99
C VAL A 128 19.29 -2.33 10.18
N ILE A 129 19.24 -1.02 10.01
CA ILE A 129 19.23 -0.07 11.12
C ILE A 129 17.79 0.20 11.51
N LEU A 130 17.40 -0.27 12.70
CA LEU A 130 16.10 -0.02 13.28
C LEU A 130 16.15 1.27 14.11
N VAL A 131 15.43 2.28 13.67
CA VAL A 131 15.37 3.59 14.32
C VAL A 131 14.18 3.64 15.28
N VAL A 132 14.45 3.89 16.55
CA VAL A 132 13.44 4.03 17.61
C VAL A 132 13.71 5.29 18.39
N ALA A 133 12.71 6.16 18.54
CA ALA A 133 12.86 7.37 19.31
C ALA A 133 12.82 7.09 20.82
N ALA A 134 13.73 7.68 21.56
CA ALA A 134 13.87 7.46 23.02
C ALA A 134 12.70 8.01 23.84
N ASP A 135 11.97 8.96 23.29
CA ASP A 135 10.78 9.60 23.89
C ASP A 135 9.49 8.81 23.63
N ASP A 136 9.35 8.19 22.44
CA ASP A 136 8.11 7.52 22.00
C ASP A 136 8.11 6.00 22.27
N GLY A 137 9.27 5.34 22.13
CA GLY A 137 9.38 3.89 22.29
C GLY A 137 9.00 3.08 21.05
N VAL A 138 8.60 1.82 21.24
CA VAL A 138 8.29 0.88 20.15
C VAL A 138 6.88 1.11 19.62
N MET A 139 6.76 1.58 18.39
CA MET A 139 5.51 1.87 17.69
C MET A 139 5.11 0.74 16.71
N PRO A 140 3.85 0.71 16.21
CA PRO A 140 3.39 -0.36 15.32
C PRO A 140 4.26 -0.58 14.07
N GLN A 141 4.70 0.49 13.43
CA GLN A 141 5.58 0.40 12.25
C GLN A 141 7.00 -0.08 12.60
N THR A 142 7.45 0.13 13.84
CA THR A 142 8.69 -0.46 14.37
C THR A 142 8.56 -1.98 14.45
N LYS A 143 7.44 -2.49 14.96
CA LYS A 143 7.16 -3.93 15.01
C LYS A 143 7.08 -4.56 13.62
N GLU A 144 6.49 -3.85 12.67
CA GLU A 144 6.44 -4.27 11.26
C GLU A 144 7.85 -4.35 10.66
N ALA A 145 8.69 -3.33 10.90
CA ALA A 145 10.08 -3.32 10.44
C ALA A 145 10.90 -4.49 11.01
N ILE A 146 10.72 -4.83 12.29
CA ILE A 146 11.33 -6.00 12.90
C ILE A 146 10.90 -7.29 12.21
N LYS A 147 9.61 -7.44 11.90
CA LYS A 147 9.11 -8.63 11.19
C LYS A 147 9.70 -8.76 9.79
N HIS A 148 9.83 -7.65 9.05
CA HIS A 148 10.47 -7.65 7.73
C HIS A 148 11.95 -8.03 7.80
N ALA A 149 12.71 -7.49 8.76
CA ALA A 149 14.11 -7.84 8.96
C ALA A 149 14.29 -9.31 9.34
N LYS A 150 13.47 -9.82 10.25
CA LYS A 150 13.47 -11.24 10.65
C LYS A 150 13.09 -12.17 9.50
N ALA A 151 12.07 -11.82 8.73
CA ALA A 151 11.64 -12.60 7.56
C ALA A 151 12.73 -12.68 6.48
N ALA A 152 13.51 -11.61 6.33
CA ALA A 152 14.66 -11.57 5.43
C ALA A 152 15.93 -12.24 6.01
N GLY A 153 15.92 -12.59 7.30
CA GLY A 153 17.10 -13.19 7.99
C GLY A 153 18.26 -12.23 8.15
N VAL A 154 18.00 -10.92 8.24
CA VAL A 154 19.00 -9.85 8.23
C VAL A 154 19.28 -9.39 9.67
N PRO A 155 20.54 -9.20 10.10
CA PRO A 155 20.87 -8.68 11.42
C PRO A 155 20.37 -7.24 11.60
N ILE A 156 19.97 -6.93 12.83
CA ILE A 156 19.39 -5.65 13.21
C ILE A 156 20.38 -4.90 14.12
N VAL A 157 20.68 -3.66 13.75
CA VAL A 157 21.37 -2.69 14.61
C VAL A 157 20.35 -1.65 15.04
N VAL A 158 20.22 -1.40 16.34
CA VAL A 158 19.22 -0.48 16.87
C VAL A 158 19.83 0.90 17.11
N ALA A 159 19.27 1.92 16.48
CA ALA A 159 19.59 3.33 16.73
C ALA A 159 18.48 3.96 17.58
N ILE A 160 18.78 4.26 18.85
CA ILE A 160 17.86 4.96 19.76
C ILE A 160 18.07 6.45 19.53
N THR A 161 17.14 7.07 18.78
CA THR A 161 17.24 8.48 18.39
C THR A 161 16.68 9.43 19.44
N LYS A 162 16.91 10.73 19.25
CA LYS A 162 16.47 11.79 20.19
C LYS A 162 17.01 11.60 21.61
N ALA A 163 18.18 10.96 21.74
CA ALA A 163 18.79 10.69 23.05
C ALA A 163 19.22 11.95 23.82
N ASP A 164 19.24 13.10 23.16
CA ASP A 164 19.53 14.43 23.73
C ASP A 164 18.33 15.07 24.43
N LYS A 165 17.13 14.53 24.28
CA LYS A 165 15.93 15.08 24.92
C LYS A 165 15.87 14.75 26.42
N PRO A 166 15.31 15.66 27.27
CA PRO A 166 15.15 15.41 28.70
C PRO A 166 14.20 14.24 29.01
N ASP A 167 13.25 13.97 28.13
CA ASP A 167 12.26 12.89 28.28
C ASP A 167 12.76 11.56 27.68
N ALA A 168 14.01 11.51 27.20
CA ALA A 168 14.60 10.32 26.62
C ALA A 168 14.76 9.20 27.65
N ASN A 169 14.23 8.03 27.35
CA ASN A 169 14.36 6.84 28.20
C ASN A 169 14.85 5.63 27.38
N PRO A 170 16.16 5.49 27.15
CA PRO A 170 16.73 4.39 26.39
C PRO A 170 16.46 3.01 27.00
N ASP A 171 16.41 2.91 28.34
CA ASP A 171 16.20 1.64 29.03
C ASP A 171 14.77 1.10 28.81
N ARG A 172 13.78 1.98 28.75
CA ARG A 172 12.42 1.60 28.38
C ARG A 172 12.38 1.03 26.96
N VAL A 173 13.04 1.69 26.00
CA VAL A 173 13.12 1.23 24.60
C VAL A 173 13.77 -0.15 24.52
N LYS A 174 14.86 -0.39 25.27
CA LYS A 174 15.52 -1.70 25.34
C LYS A 174 14.55 -2.78 25.83
N GLN A 175 13.80 -2.51 26.91
CA GLN A 175 12.81 -3.45 27.45
C GLN A 175 11.68 -3.76 26.45
N GLU A 176 11.14 -2.74 25.78
CA GLU A 176 10.09 -2.91 24.78
C GLU A 176 10.57 -3.72 23.56
N LEU A 177 11.81 -3.54 23.13
CA LEU A 177 12.40 -4.29 22.01
C LEU A 177 12.71 -5.74 22.39
N VAL A 178 13.06 -6.02 23.63
CA VAL A 178 13.24 -7.40 24.13
C VAL A 178 11.92 -8.19 24.03
N VAL A 179 10.77 -7.55 24.27
CA VAL A 179 9.45 -8.18 24.09
C VAL A 179 9.21 -8.57 22.62
N GLU A 180 9.76 -7.82 21.69
CA GLU A 180 9.70 -8.11 20.23
C GLU A 180 10.87 -9.03 19.79
N GLU A 181 11.56 -9.67 20.73
CA GLU A 181 12.70 -10.58 20.50
C GLU A 181 13.88 -9.92 19.77
N VAL A 182 14.11 -8.63 19.97
CA VAL A 182 15.33 -7.93 19.60
C VAL A 182 16.10 -7.66 20.87
N VAL A 183 17.09 -8.53 21.15
CA VAL A 183 17.78 -8.55 22.43
C VAL A 183 19.12 -7.82 22.32
N PRO A 184 19.41 -6.83 23.20
CA PRO A 184 20.70 -6.15 23.22
C PRO A 184 21.86 -7.11 23.51
N GLU A 185 23.05 -6.81 23.02
CA GLU A 185 24.29 -7.54 23.35
C GLU A 185 24.55 -7.56 24.85
N GLU A 186 24.20 -6.47 25.56
CA GLU A 186 24.32 -6.38 27.03
C GLU A 186 23.49 -7.45 27.77
N TYR A 187 22.43 -7.96 27.15
CA TYR A 187 21.56 -9.00 27.72
C TYR A 187 21.80 -10.38 27.07
N GLY A 188 22.91 -10.51 26.35
CA GLY A 188 23.32 -11.77 25.70
C GLY A 188 22.64 -12.00 24.34
N GLY A 189 22.13 -10.99 23.70
CA GLY A 189 21.60 -11.01 22.32
C GLY A 189 22.66 -10.66 21.28
N ASP A 190 22.21 -10.57 20.02
CA ASP A 190 23.05 -10.36 18.84
C ASP A 190 22.90 -8.94 18.25
N SER A 191 22.06 -8.09 18.82
CA SER A 191 21.76 -6.78 18.27
C SER A 191 22.48 -5.67 19.04
N PRO A 192 23.35 -4.87 18.39
CA PRO A 192 23.93 -3.67 18.99
C PRO A 192 22.87 -2.58 19.17
N PHE A 193 22.86 -1.92 20.33
CA PHE A 193 21.99 -0.79 20.62
C PHE A 193 22.83 0.46 20.83
N VAL A 194 22.60 1.49 20.02
CA VAL A 194 23.38 2.73 20.07
C VAL A 194 22.45 3.93 20.28
N PRO A 195 22.57 4.66 21.41
CA PRO A 195 21.88 5.93 21.56
C PRO A 195 22.53 7.00 20.67
N VAL A 196 21.70 7.69 19.90
CA VAL A 196 22.14 8.69 18.91
C VAL A 196 21.32 9.97 18.96
N SER A 197 21.92 11.07 18.54
CA SER A 197 21.21 12.34 18.28
C SER A 197 21.70 12.94 16.98
N SER A 198 20.82 13.06 15.99
CA SER A 198 21.11 13.74 14.73
C SER A 198 21.29 15.26 14.90
N LYS A 199 20.76 15.82 15.98
CA LYS A 199 20.88 17.25 16.28
C LYS A 199 22.27 17.61 16.81
N THR A 200 22.85 16.79 17.68
CA THR A 200 24.15 17.03 18.32
C THR A 200 25.28 16.26 17.66
N GLY A 201 24.97 15.23 16.85
CA GLY A 201 25.96 14.30 16.29
C GLY A 201 26.39 13.18 17.24
N MET A 202 25.82 13.15 18.46
CA MET A 202 26.19 12.17 19.48
C MET A 202 25.89 10.74 18.99
N GLY A 203 26.85 9.83 19.15
CA GLY A 203 26.70 8.39 18.92
C GLY A 203 26.64 7.95 17.45
N ILE A 204 26.63 8.88 16.48
CA ILE A 204 26.49 8.51 15.05
C ILE A 204 27.74 7.77 14.54
N ASP A 205 28.94 8.22 14.92
CA ASP A 205 30.17 7.51 14.55
C ASP A 205 30.21 6.11 15.16
N THR A 206 29.75 5.96 16.41
CA THR A 206 29.62 4.65 17.07
C THR A 206 28.62 3.76 16.34
N LEU A 207 27.49 4.30 15.88
CA LEU A 207 26.51 3.57 15.09
C LEU A 207 27.12 3.03 13.80
N LEU A 208 27.85 3.87 13.05
CA LEU A 208 28.53 3.46 11.82
C LEU A 208 29.62 2.41 12.09
N GLU A 209 30.34 2.52 13.22
CA GLU A 209 31.29 1.50 13.64
C GLU A 209 30.63 0.15 13.91
N GLN A 210 29.48 0.13 14.60
CA GLN A 210 28.75 -1.11 14.86
C GLN A 210 28.22 -1.74 13.57
N VAL A 211 27.73 -0.93 12.63
CA VAL A 211 27.31 -1.43 11.32
C VAL A 211 28.46 -2.08 10.56
N LEU A 212 29.64 -1.45 10.54
CA LEU A 212 30.82 -2.01 9.88
C LEU A 212 31.36 -3.27 10.57
N LEU A 213 31.29 -3.33 11.91
CA LEU A 213 31.66 -4.55 12.64
C LEU A 213 30.71 -5.71 12.31
N GLN A 214 29.41 -5.46 12.22
CA GLN A 214 28.46 -6.48 11.77
C GLN A 214 28.74 -6.91 10.32
N ALA A 215 29.12 -5.98 9.45
CA ALA A 215 29.49 -6.29 8.08
C ALA A 215 30.74 -7.17 7.99
N GLU A 216 31.73 -6.96 8.86
CA GLU A 216 32.93 -7.81 8.95
C GLU A 216 32.56 -9.24 9.38
N VAL A 217 31.66 -9.39 10.35
CA VAL A 217 31.18 -10.71 10.82
C VAL A 217 30.45 -11.46 9.70
N LEU A 218 29.71 -10.75 8.84
CA LEU A 218 29.00 -11.33 7.70
C LEU A 218 29.93 -11.74 6.54
N GLU A 219 31.19 -11.33 6.55
CA GLU A 219 32.17 -11.60 5.47
C GLU A 219 31.64 -11.34 4.06
N LEU A 220 31.05 -10.14 3.84
CA LEU A 220 30.40 -9.80 2.59
C LEU A 220 31.37 -9.76 1.41
N LYS A 221 31.15 -10.64 0.44
CA LYS A 221 31.99 -10.79 -0.76
C LYS A 221 31.11 -10.85 -2.02
N ALA A 222 31.60 -10.33 -3.12
CA ALA A 222 30.98 -10.45 -4.43
C ALA A 222 32.03 -10.50 -5.54
N PRO A 223 31.75 -11.15 -6.68
CA PRO A 223 32.59 -11.06 -7.85
C PRO A 223 32.53 -9.64 -8.42
N VAL A 224 33.66 -9.07 -8.77
CA VAL A 224 33.77 -7.74 -9.38
C VAL A 224 33.93 -7.86 -10.89
N ASP A 225 34.80 -8.76 -11.37
CA ASP A 225 35.06 -8.99 -12.79
C ASP A 225 34.06 -9.99 -13.40
N SER A 226 32.78 -9.66 -13.32
CA SER A 226 31.71 -10.42 -13.92
C SER A 226 30.61 -9.50 -14.47
N LEU A 227 29.66 -10.05 -15.20
CA LEU A 227 28.48 -9.32 -15.66
C LEU A 227 27.64 -8.91 -14.46
N ALA A 228 27.18 -7.67 -14.45
CA ALA A 228 26.43 -7.14 -13.33
C ALA A 228 25.07 -7.82 -13.15
N LYS A 229 24.73 -8.08 -11.88
CA LYS A 229 23.39 -8.49 -11.43
C LYS A 229 23.02 -7.65 -10.22
N GLY A 230 21.73 -7.43 -10.01
CA GLY A 230 21.24 -6.69 -8.86
C GLY A 230 19.73 -6.46 -8.91
N LEU A 231 19.28 -5.45 -8.21
CA LEU A 231 17.87 -5.14 -8.03
C LEU A 231 17.53 -3.71 -8.51
N VAL A 232 16.34 -3.56 -9.07
CA VAL A 232 15.73 -2.26 -9.34
C VAL A 232 15.13 -1.74 -8.04
N ILE A 233 15.67 -0.67 -7.52
CA ILE A 233 15.20 -0.04 -6.28
C ILE A 233 13.97 0.82 -6.56
N GLU A 234 14.06 1.67 -7.60
CA GLU A 234 13.01 2.59 -8.00
C GLU A 234 13.08 2.85 -9.51
N ALA A 235 11.96 3.21 -10.10
CA ALA A 235 11.88 3.54 -11.51
C ALA A 235 10.89 4.66 -11.79
N GLN A 236 11.21 5.48 -12.79
CA GLN A 236 10.40 6.64 -13.18
C GLN A 236 10.41 6.86 -14.68
N LEU A 237 9.44 7.60 -15.18
CA LEU A 237 9.38 8.04 -16.55
C LEU A 237 9.68 9.55 -16.62
N ASP A 238 10.89 9.89 -17.02
CA ASP A 238 11.32 11.27 -17.21
C ASP A 238 10.94 11.77 -18.60
N LYS A 239 10.41 12.97 -18.70
CA LYS A 239 9.92 13.56 -19.95
C LYS A 239 11.03 13.76 -21.01
N GLY A 240 12.26 14.01 -20.58
CA GLY A 240 13.42 14.25 -21.48
C GLY A 240 14.32 13.03 -21.66
N ARG A 241 14.49 12.25 -20.60
CA ARG A 241 15.42 11.12 -20.54
C ARG A 241 14.77 9.76 -20.84
N GLY A 242 13.43 9.71 -20.85
CA GLY A 242 12.65 8.48 -21.00
C GLY A 242 12.60 7.63 -19.72
N PRO A 243 12.51 6.29 -19.86
CA PRO A 243 12.57 5.41 -18.72
C PRO A 243 13.91 5.50 -17.98
N VAL A 244 13.84 5.74 -16.68
CA VAL A 244 14.97 5.89 -15.77
C VAL A 244 14.78 4.93 -14.61
N ALA A 245 15.79 4.17 -14.24
CA ALA A 245 15.75 3.25 -13.12
C ALA A 245 16.94 3.45 -12.20
N THR A 246 16.70 3.50 -10.91
CA THR A 246 17.74 3.41 -9.87
C THR A 246 17.93 1.93 -9.55
N VAL A 247 19.14 1.44 -9.79
CA VAL A 247 19.49 0.05 -9.56
C VAL A 247 20.59 -0.06 -8.51
N LEU A 248 20.53 -1.12 -7.73
CA LEU A 248 21.58 -1.50 -6.80
C LEU A 248 22.32 -2.70 -7.37
N VAL A 249 23.59 -2.52 -7.69
CA VAL A 249 24.45 -3.62 -8.14
C VAL A 249 24.79 -4.52 -6.95
N GLN A 250 24.47 -5.80 -7.04
CA GLN A 250 24.78 -6.78 -6.00
C GLN A 250 26.04 -7.58 -6.32
N SER A 251 26.27 -7.87 -7.59
CA SER A 251 27.46 -8.58 -8.07
C SER A 251 27.86 -8.10 -9.46
N GLY A 252 29.12 -8.26 -9.80
CA GLY A 252 29.66 -7.81 -11.07
C GLY A 252 29.85 -6.30 -11.15
N THR A 253 30.25 -5.83 -12.34
CA THR A 253 30.42 -4.40 -12.62
C THR A 253 29.57 -3.98 -13.80
N LEU A 254 28.64 -3.04 -13.54
CA LEU A 254 27.81 -2.42 -14.57
C LEU A 254 28.58 -1.31 -15.28
N LYS A 255 28.53 -1.29 -16.60
CA LYS A 255 29.24 -0.29 -17.44
C LYS A 255 28.25 0.38 -18.39
N VAL A 256 28.57 1.62 -18.76
CA VAL A 256 27.87 2.30 -19.86
C VAL A 256 28.06 1.50 -21.15
N GLY A 257 26.99 1.26 -21.89
CA GLY A 257 26.96 0.44 -23.09
C GLY A 257 26.53 -1.01 -22.88
N ASP A 258 26.45 -1.49 -21.64
CA ASP A 258 25.96 -2.84 -21.32
C ASP A 258 24.50 -3.01 -21.70
N VAL A 259 24.12 -4.23 -22.09
CA VAL A 259 22.75 -4.61 -22.33
C VAL A 259 22.16 -5.14 -21.03
N VAL A 260 21.16 -4.46 -20.52
CA VAL A 260 20.48 -4.79 -19.28
C VAL A 260 19.10 -5.38 -19.56
N LEU A 261 18.79 -6.48 -18.90
CA LEU A 261 17.46 -7.05 -18.78
C LEU A 261 16.98 -6.79 -17.35
N ALA A 262 15.88 -6.07 -17.19
CA ALA A 262 15.28 -5.75 -15.90
C ALA A 262 13.81 -6.17 -15.91
N GLY A 263 13.46 -7.23 -15.17
CA GLY A 263 12.11 -7.79 -15.22
C GLY A 263 11.66 -8.13 -16.64
N GLN A 264 10.64 -7.43 -17.13
CA GLN A 264 10.05 -7.58 -18.46
C GLN A 264 10.60 -6.59 -19.49
N THR A 265 11.50 -5.71 -19.10
CA THR A 265 12.07 -4.69 -19.98
C THR A 265 13.56 -4.92 -20.19
N TYR A 266 14.07 -4.41 -21.28
CA TYR A 266 15.49 -4.49 -21.62
C TYR A 266 15.94 -3.17 -22.22
N GLY A 267 17.22 -3.00 -22.33
CA GLY A 267 17.80 -1.84 -23.03
C GLY A 267 19.32 -1.78 -22.89
N ARG A 268 19.90 -0.88 -23.62
CA ARG A 268 21.34 -0.58 -23.54
C ARG A 268 21.56 0.64 -22.68
N VAL A 269 22.38 0.53 -21.65
CA VAL A 269 22.72 1.64 -20.76
C VAL A 269 23.36 2.76 -21.55
N ARG A 270 22.65 3.87 -21.73
CA ARG A 270 23.14 5.05 -22.42
C ARG A 270 23.95 5.98 -21.53
N ALA A 271 23.49 6.12 -20.29
CA ALA A 271 24.15 6.92 -19.28
C ALA A 271 23.88 6.32 -17.89
N MET A 272 24.81 6.51 -16.98
CA MET A 272 24.65 6.21 -15.55
C MET A 272 24.98 7.46 -14.76
N LEU A 273 24.21 7.72 -13.73
CA LEU A 273 24.41 8.80 -12.78
C LEU A 273 24.53 8.23 -11.36
N ASP A 274 25.38 8.84 -10.56
CA ASP A 274 25.43 8.57 -9.13
C ASP A 274 24.29 9.31 -8.40
N GLU A 275 24.18 9.13 -7.08
CA GLU A 275 23.16 9.78 -6.24
C GLU A 275 23.29 11.32 -6.20
N ASN A 276 24.41 11.89 -6.63
CA ASN A 276 24.64 13.32 -6.73
C ASN A 276 24.35 13.87 -8.15
N GLY A 277 23.87 13.01 -9.05
CA GLY A 277 23.63 13.37 -10.46
C GLY A 277 24.89 13.48 -11.31
N LYS A 278 26.05 13.03 -10.83
CA LYS A 278 27.29 13.00 -11.60
C LYS A 278 27.36 11.77 -12.49
N VAL A 279 27.95 11.93 -13.66
CA VAL A 279 28.11 10.83 -14.62
C VAL A 279 29.09 9.79 -14.07
N ALA A 280 28.62 8.55 -13.94
CA ALA A 280 29.41 7.38 -13.62
C ALA A 280 29.63 6.54 -14.88
N LYS A 281 30.85 6.03 -15.09
CA LYS A 281 31.18 5.14 -16.21
C LYS A 281 31.00 3.67 -15.85
N THR A 282 31.21 3.34 -14.58
CA THR A 282 31.15 1.99 -14.02
C THR A 282 30.54 2.03 -12.65
N ALA A 283 29.83 0.95 -12.26
CA ALA A 283 29.29 0.75 -10.94
C ALA A 283 29.60 -0.70 -10.51
N GLY A 284 30.33 -0.85 -9.43
CA GLY A 284 30.67 -2.15 -8.82
C GLY A 284 29.62 -2.61 -7.82
N PRO A 285 29.88 -3.74 -7.13
CA PRO A 285 28.97 -4.29 -6.13
C PRO A 285 28.67 -3.28 -5.01
N SER A 286 27.42 -3.32 -4.52
CA SER A 286 26.86 -2.45 -3.46
C SER A 286 26.74 -0.97 -3.82
N ILE A 287 26.95 -0.58 -5.07
CA ILE A 287 26.83 0.81 -5.51
C ILE A 287 25.47 1.04 -6.17
N PRO A 288 24.66 1.98 -5.65
CA PRO A 288 23.44 2.41 -6.31
C PRO A 288 23.76 3.37 -7.45
N VAL A 289 23.11 3.18 -8.60
CA VAL A 289 23.23 4.09 -9.76
C VAL A 289 21.90 4.25 -10.48
N GLU A 290 21.68 5.44 -11.02
CA GLU A 290 20.57 5.70 -11.93
C GLU A 290 21.00 5.35 -13.35
N ILE A 291 20.24 4.48 -14.03
CA ILE A 291 20.50 4.07 -15.41
C ILE A 291 19.42 4.62 -16.36
N GLN A 292 19.86 4.93 -17.58
CA GLN A 292 19.00 5.42 -18.65
C GLN A 292 19.22 4.56 -19.90
N GLY A 293 18.17 4.37 -20.68
CA GLY A 293 18.23 3.62 -21.94
C GLY A 293 17.40 2.35 -21.99
N LEU A 294 16.59 2.07 -20.96
CA LEU A 294 15.61 0.99 -20.98
C LEU A 294 14.47 1.32 -21.97
N THR A 295 13.83 0.29 -22.50
CA THR A 295 12.70 0.43 -23.43
C THR A 295 11.44 0.90 -22.75
N GLU A 296 11.19 0.41 -21.52
CA GLU A 296 10.04 0.73 -20.68
C GLU A 296 10.49 0.92 -19.23
N VAL A 297 9.61 1.42 -18.39
CA VAL A 297 9.86 1.55 -16.94
C VAL A 297 9.77 0.17 -16.30
N PRO A 298 10.86 -0.35 -15.68
CA PRO A 298 10.82 -1.62 -14.96
C PRO A 298 10.00 -1.48 -13.68
N GLN A 299 9.60 -2.61 -13.11
CA GLN A 299 8.98 -2.59 -11.78
C GLN A 299 10.05 -2.49 -10.70
N ALA A 300 9.73 -1.74 -9.66
CA ALA A 300 10.59 -1.69 -8.48
C ALA A 300 10.61 -3.07 -7.79
N GLY A 301 11.81 -3.57 -7.47
CA GLY A 301 12.01 -4.93 -6.96
C GLY A 301 12.30 -5.98 -8.02
N ASP A 302 12.23 -5.62 -9.31
CA ASP A 302 12.68 -6.52 -10.37
C ASP A 302 14.19 -6.78 -10.27
N GLU A 303 14.58 -8.01 -10.51
CA GLU A 303 15.99 -8.34 -10.71
C GLU A 303 16.46 -7.82 -12.07
N PHE A 304 17.64 -7.24 -12.08
CA PHE A 304 18.31 -6.91 -13.33
C PHE A 304 19.57 -7.74 -13.51
N MET A 305 19.88 -8.01 -14.77
CA MET A 305 21.12 -8.67 -15.19
C MET A 305 21.65 -8.10 -16.49
N VAL A 306 22.96 -8.10 -16.61
CA VAL A 306 23.63 -7.76 -17.86
C VAL A 306 23.77 -9.01 -18.71
N LEU A 307 23.41 -8.90 -19.98
CA LEU A 307 23.57 -9.96 -20.98
C LEU A 307 24.55 -9.51 -22.06
N THR A 308 25.21 -10.47 -22.68
CA THR A 308 26.16 -10.22 -23.77
C THR A 308 25.47 -9.90 -25.09
N ASP A 309 24.27 -10.44 -25.31
CA ASP A 309 23.49 -10.29 -26.54
C ASP A 309 22.16 -9.56 -26.30
N GLU A 310 21.98 -8.45 -27.00
CA GLU A 310 20.73 -7.66 -26.95
C GLU A 310 19.54 -8.39 -27.55
N ARG A 311 19.76 -9.26 -28.55
CA ARG A 311 18.67 -10.06 -29.12
C ARG A 311 18.09 -11.03 -28.12
N ARG A 312 18.96 -11.68 -27.34
CA ARG A 312 18.54 -12.58 -26.27
C ARG A 312 17.81 -11.84 -25.15
N ALA A 313 18.30 -10.65 -24.76
CA ALA A 313 17.60 -9.81 -23.78
C ALA A 313 16.16 -9.48 -24.23
N ARG A 314 15.99 -9.16 -25.51
CA ARG A 314 14.67 -8.90 -26.11
C ARG A 314 13.77 -10.12 -26.08
N GLU A 315 14.29 -11.29 -26.45
CA GLU A 315 13.53 -12.55 -26.45
C GLU A 315 13.03 -12.91 -25.05
N ILE A 316 13.91 -12.82 -24.04
CA ILE A 316 13.54 -13.08 -22.63
C ILE A 316 12.53 -12.06 -22.14
N ALA A 317 12.74 -10.77 -22.40
CA ALA A 317 11.81 -9.72 -22.00
C ALA A 317 10.41 -9.93 -22.61
N THR A 318 10.34 -10.27 -23.89
CA THR A 318 9.08 -10.56 -24.60
C THR A 318 8.37 -11.77 -24.01
N TYR A 319 9.12 -12.83 -23.71
CA TYR A 319 8.60 -14.04 -23.06
C TYR A 319 8.01 -13.74 -21.67
N ARG A 320 8.76 -13.03 -20.82
CA ARG A 320 8.32 -12.61 -19.48
C ARG A 320 7.07 -11.73 -19.55
N ALA A 321 7.03 -10.76 -20.48
CA ALA A 321 5.86 -9.90 -20.69
C ALA A 321 4.63 -10.70 -21.13
N GLY A 322 4.80 -11.69 -22.00
CA GLY A 322 3.74 -12.62 -22.41
C GLY A 322 3.20 -13.44 -21.25
N LYS A 323 4.08 -14.05 -20.47
CA LYS A 323 3.75 -14.84 -19.28
C LYS A 323 3.00 -14.02 -18.24
N PHE A 324 3.49 -12.82 -17.94
CA PHE A 324 2.85 -11.89 -17.01
C PHE A 324 1.46 -11.47 -17.47
N ARG A 325 1.31 -11.13 -18.76
CA ARG A 325 0.00 -10.78 -19.34
C ARG A 325 -0.99 -11.91 -19.22
N ASN A 326 -0.58 -13.14 -19.52
CA ASN A 326 -1.44 -14.31 -19.41
C ASN A 326 -1.86 -14.59 -17.97
N THR A 327 -0.93 -14.46 -17.01
CA THR A 327 -1.23 -14.61 -15.58
C THR A 327 -2.17 -13.52 -15.08
N LYS A 328 -1.99 -12.27 -15.52
CA LYS A 328 -2.87 -11.15 -15.19
C LYS A 328 -4.28 -11.36 -15.75
N LEU A 329 -4.39 -11.79 -17.00
CA LEU A 329 -5.68 -12.10 -17.63
C LEU A 329 -6.40 -13.25 -16.91
N ALA A 330 -5.69 -14.32 -16.55
CA ALA A 330 -6.25 -15.44 -15.79
C ALA A 330 -6.77 -15.01 -14.42
N LYS A 331 -6.00 -14.18 -13.69
CA LYS A 331 -6.45 -13.60 -12.41
C LYS A 331 -7.68 -12.69 -12.58
N GLN A 332 -7.71 -11.87 -13.62
CA GLN A 332 -8.86 -11.01 -13.91
C GLN A 332 -10.11 -11.82 -14.27
N GLN A 333 -9.97 -12.90 -15.02
CA GLN A 333 -11.09 -13.79 -15.35
C GLN A 333 -11.61 -14.52 -14.10
N ALA A 334 -10.72 -15.02 -13.24
CA ALA A 334 -11.10 -15.64 -11.97
C ALA A 334 -11.83 -14.65 -11.05
N ALA A 335 -11.29 -13.43 -10.87
CA ALA A 335 -11.93 -12.38 -10.08
C ALA A 335 -13.28 -11.94 -10.66
N LYS A 336 -13.42 -11.91 -11.98
CA LYS A 336 -14.67 -11.57 -12.67
C LYS A 336 -15.76 -12.64 -12.45
N LEU A 337 -15.38 -13.92 -12.44
CA LEU A 337 -16.27 -15.04 -12.10
C LEU A 337 -16.70 -14.97 -10.62
N GLU A 338 -15.76 -14.74 -9.72
CA GLU A 338 -16.02 -14.61 -8.28
C GLU A 338 -16.95 -13.43 -7.96
N ASN A 339 -16.70 -12.27 -8.59
CA ASN A 339 -17.57 -11.10 -8.48
C ASN A 339 -18.97 -11.36 -9.07
N MET A 340 -19.09 -12.07 -10.17
CA MET A 340 -20.38 -12.39 -10.77
C MET A 340 -21.25 -13.28 -9.86
N PHE A 341 -20.64 -14.19 -9.09
CA PHE A 341 -21.35 -14.97 -8.08
C PHE A 341 -21.69 -14.14 -6.83
N ALA A 342 -20.82 -13.20 -6.45
CA ALA A 342 -21.06 -12.30 -5.33
C ALA A 342 -22.16 -11.27 -5.65
N ASP A 343 -22.21 -10.74 -6.87
CA ASP A 343 -23.23 -9.79 -7.33
C ASP A 343 -24.64 -10.41 -7.43
N MET A 344 -24.73 -11.75 -7.58
CA MET A 344 -26.01 -12.47 -7.54
C MET A 344 -26.60 -12.58 -6.12
N THR A 345 -25.79 -12.42 -5.09
CA THR A 345 -26.17 -12.57 -3.68
C THR A 345 -26.15 -11.29 -2.88
N ALA A 346 -25.42 -10.28 -3.34
CA ALA A 346 -25.32 -8.95 -2.71
C ALA A 346 -26.22 -7.94 -3.42
N GLY A 347 -26.76 -6.98 -2.68
CA GLY A 347 -27.49 -5.83 -3.24
C GLY A 347 -26.60 -5.02 -4.17
N GLU A 348 -27.15 -3.91 -4.69
CA GLU A 348 -26.48 -3.03 -5.65
C GLU A 348 -25.19 -2.43 -5.06
N VAL A 349 -24.02 -3.02 -5.42
CA VAL A 349 -22.70 -2.55 -4.99
C VAL A 349 -22.28 -1.37 -5.86
N LYS A 350 -22.01 -0.24 -5.24
CA LYS A 350 -21.49 0.94 -5.94
C LYS A 350 -20.00 0.78 -6.20
N THR A 351 -19.54 1.14 -7.39
CA THR A 351 -18.12 1.13 -7.76
C THR A 351 -17.59 2.52 -7.97
N LEU A 352 -16.40 2.81 -7.46
CA LEU A 352 -15.65 4.04 -7.71
C LEU A 352 -14.44 3.71 -8.59
N PRO A 353 -14.52 3.93 -9.91
CA PRO A 353 -13.40 3.70 -10.80
C PRO A 353 -12.38 4.83 -10.68
N ILE A 354 -11.10 4.47 -10.57
CA ILE A 354 -9.99 5.41 -10.43
C ILE A 354 -8.86 5.10 -11.41
N ILE A 355 -8.17 6.15 -11.85
CA ILE A 355 -6.91 6.09 -12.58
C ILE A 355 -5.84 6.76 -11.73
N VAL A 356 -4.72 6.08 -11.49
CA VAL A 356 -3.63 6.57 -10.67
C VAL A 356 -2.40 6.83 -11.54
N LYS A 357 -1.86 8.05 -11.45
CA LYS A 357 -0.58 8.42 -12.07
C LYS A 357 0.34 8.97 -10.99
N ALA A 358 1.54 8.45 -10.91
CA ALA A 358 2.55 8.86 -9.94
C ALA A 358 3.88 9.20 -10.61
N ASP A 359 4.75 9.87 -9.88
CA ASP A 359 6.10 10.22 -10.34
C ASP A 359 7.01 8.99 -10.42
N VAL A 360 6.94 8.08 -9.45
CA VAL A 360 7.77 6.88 -9.37
C VAL A 360 6.94 5.62 -9.15
N GLN A 361 7.52 4.47 -9.49
CA GLN A 361 6.86 3.17 -9.44
C GLN A 361 6.42 2.77 -8.03
N GLY A 362 7.27 2.98 -7.04
CA GLY A 362 6.94 2.64 -5.65
C GLY A 362 5.79 3.47 -5.08
N SER A 363 5.73 4.78 -5.39
CA SER A 363 4.60 5.63 -4.99
C SER A 363 3.30 5.22 -5.67
N GLN A 364 3.35 4.85 -6.95
CA GLN A 364 2.20 4.32 -7.69
C GLN A 364 1.67 3.04 -7.05
N GLU A 365 2.55 2.11 -6.70
CA GLU A 365 2.20 0.85 -6.06
C GLU A 365 1.59 1.08 -4.67
N ALA A 366 2.22 1.89 -3.84
CA ALA A 366 1.76 2.21 -2.49
C ALA A 366 0.38 2.89 -2.50
N LEU A 367 0.19 3.87 -3.39
CA LEU A 367 -1.09 4.57 -3.52
C LEU A 367 -2.19 3.62 -4.00
N ALA A 368 -1.93 2.83 -5.05
CA ALA A 368 -2.89 1.86 -5.58
C ALA A 368 -3.32 0.84 -4.51
N GLN A 369 -2.38 0.28 -3.76
CA GLN A 369 -2.68 -0.66 -2.68
C GLN A 369 -3.47 -0.02 -1.54
N SER A 370 -3.12 1.21 -1.14
CA SER A 370 -3.82 1.93 -0.08
C SER A 370 -5.25 2.27 -0.45
N LEU A 371 -5.48 2.70 -1.71
CA LEU A 371 -6.81 3.02 -2.20
C LEU A 371 -7.69 1.76 -2.36
N LEU A 372 -7.13 0.64 -2.80
CA LEU A 372 -7.86 -0.62 -2.90
C LEU A 372 -8.28 -1.17 -1.53
N LYS A 373 -7.48 -0.95 -0.48
CA LYS A 373 -7.82 -1.33 0.91
C LYS A 373 -9.04 -0.58 1.48
N LEU A 374 -9.40 0.57 0.91
CA LEU A 374 -10.58 1.32 1.32
C LEU A 374 -11.91 0.66 0.88
N SER A 375 -11.87 -0.31 -0.02
CA SER A 375 -13.06 -1.01 -0.52
C SER A 375 -13.83 -1.65 0.62
N THR A 376 -15.16 -1.47 0.60
CA THR A 376 -16.12 -2.09 1.52
C THR A 376 -17.09 -2.96 0.74
N ASP A 377 -17.98 -3.68 1.44
CA ASP A 377 -19.00 -4.51 0.79
C ASP A 377 -20.04 -3.70 0.00
N GLU A 378 -20.26 -2.42 0.37
CA GLU A 378 -21.24 -1.54 -0.27
C GLU A 378 -20.63 -0.65 -1.36
N VAL A 379 -19.35 -0.24 -1.21
CA VAL A 379 -18.63 0.60 -2.15
C VAL A 379 -17.26 0.00 -2.42
N LYS A 380 -17.00 -0.35 -3.68
CA LYS A 380 -15.71 -0.91 -4.11
C LYS A 380 -14.91 0.10 -4.91
N VAL A 381 -13.63 0.23 -4.60
CA VAL A 381 -12.67 0.98 -5.41
C VAL A 381 -12.20 0.08 -6.55
N GLN A 382 -12.38 0.54 -7.78
CA GLN A 382 -11.92 -0.16 -8.98
C GLN A 382 -10.74 0.58 -9.60
N LEU A 383 -9.56 -0.01 -9.52
CA LEU A 383 -8.38 0.51 -10.20
C LEU A 383 -8.46 0.17 -11.69
N VAL A 384 -8.81 1.17 -12.50
CA VAL A 384 -8.91 1.02 -13.97
C VAL A 384 -7.52 0.96 -14.60
N TYR A 385 -6.66 1.89 -14.19
CA TYR A 385 -5.29 1.97 -14.68
C TYR A 385 -4.38 2.63 -13.64
N ALA A 386 -3.15 2.16 -13.57
CA ALA A 386 -2.11 2.76 -12.75
C ALA A 386 -0.79 2.75 -13.52
N ALA A 387 -0.13 3.89 -13.58
CA ALA A 387 1.14 4.02 -14.29
C ALA A 387 1.98 5.18 -13.73
N VAL A 388 3.22 5.23 -14.20
CA VAL A 388 4.20 6.24 -13.84
C VAL A 388 4.26 7.30 -14.95
N GLY A 389 4.51 8.55 -14.58
CA GLY A 389 4.66 9.69 -15.48
C GLY A 389 3.51 10.69 -15.43
N ALA A 390 3.60 11.74 -16.25
CA ALA A 390 2.59 12.79 -16.34
C ALA A 390 1.24 12.25 -16.85
N ILE A 391 0.16 12.92 -16.47
CA ILE A 391 -1.19 12.59 -16.97
C ILE A 391 -1.28 13.06 -18.43
N SER A 392 -1.54 12.11 -19.32
CA SER A 392 -1.62 12.31 -20.77
C SER A 392 -3.08 12.39 -21.26
N GLU A 393 -3.25 12.83 -22.49
CA GLU A 393 -4.57 12.83 -23.16
C GLU A 393 -5.16 11.41 -23.25
N SER A 394 -4.32 10.38 -23.43
CA SER A 394 -4.78 8.98 -23.44
C SER A 394 -5.36 8.54 -22.10
N ASP A 395 -4.80 9.01 -20.98
CA ASP A 395 -5.32 8.74 -19.65
C ASP A 395 -6.70 9.38 -19.45
N ILE A 396 -6.90 10.61 -19.98
CA ILE A 396 -8.19 11.29 -19.94
C ILE A 396 -9.23 10.58 -20.81
N ASN A 397 -8.85 10.11 -22.00
CA ASN A 397 -9.76 9.31 -22.85
C ASN A 397 -10.21 8.01 -22.13
N LEU A 398 -9.30 7.36 -21.43
CA LEU A 398 -9.63 6.19 -20.61
C LEU A 398 -10.56 6.56 -19.45
N ALA A 399 -10.33 7.71 -18.81
CA ALA A 399 -11.18 8.21 -17.74
C ALA A 399 -12.60 8.50 -18.22
N ILE A 400 -12.76 9.09 -19.39
CA ILE A 400 -14.06 9.33 -20.02
C ILE A 400 -14.78 8.00 -20.28
N ALA A 401 -14.09 7.03 -20.86
CA ALA A 401 -14.67 5.72 -21.20
C ALA A 401 -15.10 4.91 -19.97
N SER A 402 -14.34 4.99 -18.90
CA SER A 402 -14.57 4.27 -17.64
C SER A 402 -15.33 5.08 -16.57
N LYS A 403 -15.61 6.35 -16.83
CA LYS A 403 -16.14 7.32 -15.84
C LYS A 403 -15.28 7.38 -14.57
N ALA A 404 -13.97 7.29 -14.74
CA ALA A 404 -13.02 7.25 -13.64
C ALA A 404 -12.57 8.64 -13.21
N VAL A 405 -12.27 8.77 -11.92
CA VAL A 405 -11.57 9.91 -11.35
C VAL A 405 -10.06 9.71 -11.57
N VAL A 406 -9.37 10.77 -12.00
CA VAL A 406 -7.92 10.73 -12.21
C VAL A 406 -7.19 11.30 -11.00
N ILE A 407 -6.29 10.50 -10.43
CA ILE A 407 -5.47 10.87 -9.29
C ILE A 407 -4.02 11.01 -9.74
N GLY A 408 -3.47 12.21 -9.59
CA GLY A 408 -2.07 12.52 -9.88
C GLY A 408 -1.28 12.72 -8.59
N PHE A 409 -0.30 11.84 -8.34
CA PHE A 409 0.59 11.93 -7.19
C PHE A 409 1.96 12.46 -7.61
N ASN A 410 2.34 13.63 -7.11
CA ASN A 410 3.54 14.40 -7.50
C ASN A 410 3.67 14.67 -9.01
N VAL A 411 2.63 14.44 -9.80
CA VAL A 411 2.60 14.67 -11.25
C VAL A 411 1.52 15.68 -11.61
N ARG A 412 1.61 16.21 -12.83
CA ARG A 412 0.62 17.17 -13.37
C ARG A 412 0.15 16.68 -14.75
N ALA A 413 -1.02 17.15 -15.15
CA ALA A 413 -1.53 16.90 -16.48
C ALA A 413 -0.85 17.80 -17.51
N ASP A 414 -0.60 17.25 -18.71
CA ASP A 414 -0.16 18.02 -19.87
C ASP A 414 -1.21 19.09 -20.22
N ALA A 415 -0.79 20.14 -20.92
CA ALA A 415 -1.70 21.23 -21.32
C ALA A 415 -2.88 20.72 -22.16
N ASN A 416 -2.63 19.77 -23.06
CA ASN A 416 -3.69 19.15 -23.88
C ASN A 416 -4.60 18.26 -23.04
N ALA A 417 -4.04 17.43 -22.15
CA ALA A 417 -4.80 16.59 -21.23
C ALA A 417 -5.71 17.43 -20.32
N ARG A 418 -5.24 18.56 -19.80
CA ARG A 418 -6.02 19.48 -18.95
C ARG A 418 -7.21 20.06 -19.71
N LYS A 419 -6.98 20.60 -20.92
CA LYS A 419 -8.06 21.13 -21.76
C LYS A 419 -9.09 20.06 -22.13
N HIS A 420 -8.61 18.86 -22.42
CA HIS A 420 -9.48 17.73 -22.76
C HIS A 420 -10.32 17.26 -21.56
N ALA A 421 -9.75 17.25 -20.37
CA ALA A 421 -10.45 16.94 -19.12
C ALA A 421 -11.53 17.99 -18.80
N GLU A 422 -11.21 19.28 -18.92
CA GLU A 422 -12.15 20.39 -18.72
C GLU A 422 -13.33 20.32 -19.71
N ALA A 423 -13.07 19.97 -20.98
CA ALA A 423 -14.09 19.86 -22.01
C ALA A 423 -15.06 18.68 -21.81
N ASN A 424 -14.68 17.65 -21.06
CA ASN A 424 -15.44 16.42 -20.84
C ASN A 424 -15.81 16.17 -19.37
N ASP A 425 -15.68 17.18 -18.51
CA ASP A 425 -15.99 17.11 -17.07
C ASP A 425 -15.31 15.94 -16.35
N VAL A 426 -14.03 15.69 -16.65
CA VAL A 426 -13.22 14.70 -15.96
C VAL A 426 -12.52 15.34 -14.79
N ASP A 427 -12.78 14.82 -13.58
CA ASP A 427 -12.13 15.28 -12.36
C ASP A 427 -10.69 14.77 -12.27
N ILE A 428 -9.73 15.70 -12.12
CA ILE A 428 -8.34 15.42 -11.87
C ILE A 428 -7.96 15.97 -10.50
N HIS A 429 -7.54 15.09 -9.60
CA HIS A 429 -7.09 15.46 -8.26
C HIS A 429 -5.59 15.30 -8.16
N TYR A 430 -4.91 16.31 -7.59
CA TYR A 430 -3.46 16.34 -7.43
C TYR A 430 -3.08 16.27 -5.95
N TYR A 431 -2.20 15.33 -5.61
CA TYR A 431 -1.71 15.15 -4.26
C TYR A 431 -0.20 15.07 -4.24
N ASN A 432 0.40 15.54 -3.15
CA ASN A 432 1.83 15.39 -2.87
C ASN A 432 2.07 14.58 -1.58
N ILE A 433 1.01 14.29 -0.82
CA ILE A 433 1.04 13.51 0.41
C ILE A 433 0.02 12.38 0.26
N ILE A 434 0.44 11.14 0.55
CA ILE A 434 -0.40 9.95 0.36
C ILE A 434 -1.64 9.95 1.27
N TYR A 435 -1.52 10.50 2.47
CA TYR A 435 -2.64 10.62 3.41
C TYR A 435 -3.79 11.45 2.84
N ASP A 436 -3.47 12.60 2.22
CA ASP A 436 -4.48 13.48 1.66
C ASP A 436 -5.29 12.78 0.57
N ALA A 437 -4.62 11.98 -0.27
CA ALA A 437 -5.30 11.20 -1.31
C ALA A 437 -6.22 10.12 -0.72
N VAL A 438 -5.76 9.42 0.31
CA VAL A 438 -6.53 8.37 1.00
C VAL A 438 -7.74 8.96 1.72
N ASP A 439 -7.56 10.06 2.45
CA ASP A 439 -8.61 10.70 3.25
C ASP A 439 -9.70 11.31 2.35
N GLU A 440 -9.31 11.96 1.25
CA GLU A 440 -10.28 12.54 0.30
C GLU A 440 -11.07 11.46 -0.43
N LEU A 441 -10.43 10.35 -0.83
CA LEU A 441 -11.14 9.24 -1.44
C LEU A 441 -12.08 8.55 -0.45
N LYS A 442 -11.66 8.40 0.81
CA LYS A 442 -12.49 7.88 1.89
C LYS A 442 -13.73 8.75 2.11
N ALA A 443 -13.57 10.07 2.10
CA ALA A 443 -14.68 11.02 2.19
C ALA A 443 -15.64 10.90 0.99
N ALA A 444 -15.11 10.76 -0.22
CA ALA A 444 -15.91 10.55 -1.44
C ALA A 444 -16.70 9.24 -1.39
N MET A 445 -16.08 8.15 -0.93
CA MET A 445 -16.74 6.86 -0.75
C MET A 445 -17.84 6.93 0.33
N SER A 446 -17.59 7.63 1.43
CA SER A 446 -18.60 7.87 2.48
C SER A 446 -19.83 8.59 1.92
N GLY A 447 -19.65 9.57 1.03
CA GLY A 447 -20.74 10.25 0.32
C GLY A 447 -21.53 9.35 -0.62
N MET A 448 -20.95 8.23 -1.07
CA MET A 448 -21.62 7.25 -1.91
C MET A 448 -22.47 6.24 -1.14
N LEU A 449 -22.28 6.10 0.19
CA LEU A 449 -23.06 5.20 1.02
C LEU A 449 -24.54 5.59 1.02
N ALA A 450 -25.41 4.59 1.04
CA ALA A 450 -26.83 4.85 1.27
C ALA A 450 -27.02 5.37 2.70
N PRO A 451 -27.82 6.43 2.92
CA PRO A 451 -28.07 6.92 4.26
C PRO A 451 -28.74 5.83 5.10
N GLU A 452 -28.33 5.74 6.34
CA GLU A 452 -28.98 4.85 7.30
C GLU A 452 -30.31 5.44 7.72
N ARG A 453 -31.38 4.65 7.59
CA ARG A 453 -32.71 5.03 8.09
C ARG A 453 -32.81 4.64 9.55
N ARG A 454 -32.79 5.63 10.41
CA ARG A 454 -32.94 5.44 11.84
C ARG A 454 -34.33 5.90 12.29
N GLU A 455 -35.02 5.02 13.00
CA GLU A 455 -36.28 5.38 13.63
C GLU A 455 -36.00 6.14 14.93
N GLU A 456 -36.53 7.32 15.04
CA GLU A 456 -36.45 8.14 16.25
C GLU A 456 -37.86 8.24 16.87
N ILE A 457 -38.01 7.75 18.09
CA ILE A 457 -39.27 7.85 18.83
C ILE A 457 -39.46 9.31 19.23
N ILE A 458 -40.53 9.94 18.75
CA ILE A 458 -40.84 11.35 19.02
C ILE A 458 -41.84 11.55 20.14
N GLY A 459 -42.66 10.53 20.46
CA GLY A 459 -43.63 10.61 21.53
C GLY A 459 -44.44 9.35 21.71
N THR A 460 -45.21 9.33 22.80
CA THR A 460 -46.14 8.24 23.12
C THR A 460 -47.50 8.80 23.53
N ALA A 461 -48.55 8.08 23.22
CA ALA A 461 -49.91 8.42 23.66
C ALA A 461 -50.66 7.20 24.15
N GLU A 462 -51.61 7.43 25.04
CA GLU A 462 -52.58 6.43 25.53
C GLU A 462 -53.93 6.68 24.91
N ILE A 463 -54.56 5.64 24.40
CA ILE A 463 -55.93 5.71 23.86
C ILE A 463 -56.92 5.64 25.01
N ARG A 464 -57.61 6.75 25.27
CA ARG A 464 -58.58 6.85 26.34
C ARG A 464 -60.02 6.59 25.90
N THR A 465 -60.35 6.96 24.66
CA THR A 465 -61.70 6.79 24.09
C THR A 465 -61.60 6.39 22.62
N VAL A 466 -62.53 5.57 22.17
CA VAL A 466 -62.61 5.14 20.77
C VAL A 466 -63.92 5.64 20.17
N PHE A 467 -63.81 6.46 19.14
CA PHE A 467 -64.97 7.00 18.42
C PHE A 467 -65.13 6.26 17.08
N VAL A 468 -66.29 5.64 16.88
CA VAL A 468 -66.60 4.98 15.61
C VAL A 468 -67.63 5.82 14.87
N ALA A 469 -67.24 6.42 13.75
CA ALA A 469 -68.13 7.20 12.91
C ALA A 469 -68.38 6.50 11.56
N THR A 470 -69.63 6.27 11.21
CA THR A 470 -70.07 5.48 10.05
C THR A 470 -69.57 5.97 8.67
N LYS A 471 -69.12 7.23 8.57
CA LYS A 471 -68.59 7.82 7.32
C LYS A 471 -67.07 8.09 7.34
N ILE A 472 -66.46 8.09 8.51
CA ILE A 472 -65.06 8.54 8.70
C ILE A 472 -64.15 7.39 9.18
N GLY A 473 -64.73 6.31 9.74
CA GLY A 473 -64.01 5.20 10.36
C GLY A 473 -63.74 5.41 11.84
N THR A 474 -62.80 4.67 12.40
CA THR A 474 -62.43 4.67 13.82
C THR A 474 -61.40 5.77 14.12
N ILE A 475 -61.69 6.60 15.13
CA ILE A 475 -60.79 7.66 15.61
C ILE A 475 -60.38 7.34 17.03
N ALA A 476 -59.08 7.33 17.31
CA ALA A 476 -58.54 7.15 18.64
C ALA A 476 -58.48 8.50 19.37
N GLY A 477 -59.30 8.66 20.41
CA GLY A 477 -59.18 9.78 21.36
C GLY A 477 -58.01 9.49 22.27
N SER A 478 -56.88 10.11 22.01
CA SER A 478 -55.61 9.82 22.63
C SER A 478 -55.12 10.97 23.50
N TYR A 479 -54.44 10.65 24.58
CA TYR A 479 -53.75 11.60 25.44
C TYR A 479 -52.25 11.40 25.29
N ILE A 480 -51.51 12.47 24.93
CA ILE A 480 -50.07 12.42 24.75
C ILE A 480 -49.40 12.32 26.13
N THR A 481 -48.77 11.17 26.39
CA THR A 481 -48.12 10.85 27.66
C THR A 481 -46.69 11.30 27.73
N SER A 482 -45.98 11.39 26.59
CA SER A 482 -44.60 11.85 26.50
C SER A 482 -44.28 12.36 25.09
N GLY A 483 -43.46 13.40 25.00
CA GLY A 483 -42.99 13.96 23.77
C GLY A 483 -44.05 14.67 22.94
N MET A 484 -44.12 14.37 21.64
CA MET A 484 -45.10 14.98 20.71
C MET A 484 -45.51 14.01 19.60
N VAL A 485 -46.64 14.31 18.97
CA VAL A 485 -47.04 13.64 17.73
C VAL A 485 -47.13 14.65 16.60
N THR A 486 -46.60 14.30 15.44
CA THR A 486 -46.71 15.08 14.20
C THR A 486 -47.66 14.36 13.24
N ARG A 487 -48.30 15.12 12.35
CA ARG A 487 -49.23 14.57 11.36
C ARG A 487 -48.61 13.54 10.42
N ASN A 488 -47.29 13.69 10.14
CA ASN A 488 -46.53 12.84 9.22
C ASN A 488 -45.78 11.71 9.92
N ALA A 489 -45.94 11.57 11.24
CA ALA A 489 -45.28 10.52 12.01
C ALA A 489 -45.85 9.14 11.68
N HIS A 490 -45.01 8.15 11.81
CA HIS A 490 -45.43 6.75 11.85
C HIS A 490 -45.82 6.38 13.26
N PHE A 491 -46.65 5.38 13.40
CA PHE A 491 -47.05 4.89 14.71
C PHE A 491 -46.87 3.38 14.85
N ARG A 492 -46.66 2.94 16.08
CA ARG A 492 -46.84 1.55 16.53
C ARG A 492 -47.97 1.49 17.55
N LEU A 493 -48.91 0.60 17.33
CA LEU A 493 -49.95 0.30 18.29
C LEU A 493 -49.47 -0.80 19.21
N LEU A 494 -49.41 -0.51 20.50
CA LEU A 494 -49.01 -1.42 21.56
C LEU A 494 -50.21 -1.81 22.37
N ARG A 495 -50.45 -3.12 22.51
CA ARG A 495 -51.46 -3.69 23.41
C ARG A 495 -50.75 -4.60 24.40
N GLU A 496 -50.86 -4.30 25.67
CA GLU A 496 -50.14 -5.01 26.74
C GLU A 496 -48.60 -5.07 26.46
N ASN A 497 -48.04 -3.97 25.99
CA ASN A 497 -46.62 -3.82 25.59
C ASN A 497 -46.18 -4.70 24.39
N VAL A 498 -47.14 -5.25 23.64
CA VAL A 498 -46.84 -6.00 22.41
C VAL A 498 -47.23 -5.16 21.18
N VAL A 499 -46.36 -5.04 20.21
CA VAL A 499 -46.64 -4.33 18.94
C VAL A 499 -47.65 -5.14 18.13
N ILE A 500 -48.85 -4.59 17.95
CA ILE A 500 -49.96 -5.20 17.20
C ILE A 500 -49.94 -4.74 15.75
N TYR A 501 -49.68 -3.46 15.52
CA TYR A 501 -49.69 -2.86 14.20
C TYR A 501 -48.71 -1.69 14.08
N THR A 502 -48.14 -1.51 12.91
CA THR A 502 -47.28 -0.37 12.57
C THR A 502 -47.79 0.27 11.28
N GLY A 503 -47.95 1.57 11.27
CA GLY A 503 -48.49 2.28 10.11
C GLY A 503 -48.27 3.79 10.17
N GLU A 504 -49.04 4.51 9.36
CA GLU A 504 -48.99 5.97 9.23
C GLU A 504 -50.25 6.61 9.80
N ILE A 505 -50.11 7.84 10.30
CA ILE A 505 -51.23 8.65 10.74
C ILE A 505 -51.96 9.19 9.50
N GLU A 506 -53.29 8.98 9.43
CA GLU A 506 -54.10 9.54 8.34
C GLU A 506 -54.52 10.98 8.65
N SER A 507 -54.96 11.24 9.90
CA SER A 507 -55.31 12.60 10.31
C SER A 507 -55.05 12.79 11.82
N LEU A 508 -54.66 14.01 12.18
CA LEU A 508 -54.44 14.45 13.55
C LEU A 508 -55.30 15.67 13.84
N LYS A 509 -56.21 15.57 14.81
CA LYS A 509 -57.15 16.63 15.16
C LYS A 509 -57.09 16.96 16.65
N ARG A 510 -57.26 18.23 16.99
CA ARG A 510 -57.48 18.68 18.35
C ARG A 510 -58.85 19.38 18.43
N LEU A 511 -59.74 18.81 19.23
CA LEU A 511 -61.16 19.18 19.25
C LEU A 511 -61.80 18.96 17.86
N LYS A 512 -61.97 19.99 17.04
CA LYS A 512 -62.55 19.90 15.68
C LYS A 512 -61.58 20.33 14.58
N ASP A 513 -60.43 20.90 14.96
CA ASP A 513 -59.46 21.49 14.05
C ASP A 513 -58.32 20.53 13.69
N ASP A 514 -57.96 20.50 12.43
CA ASP A 514 -56.76 19.78 11.97
C ASP A 514 -55.51 20.51 12.44
N VAL A 515 -54.61 19.79 13.09
CA VAL A 515 -53.36 20.33 13.64
C VAL A 515 -52.15 19.62 13.04
N LYS A 516 -51.02 20.32 12.98
CA LYS A 516 -49.78 19.78 12.48
C LYS A 516 -49.03 18.95 13.52
N GLU A 517 -49.11 19.37 14.78
CA GLU A 517 -48.43 18.73 15.91
C GLU A 517 -49.28 18.86 17.21
N VAL A 518 -49.14 17.90 18.12
CA VAL A 518 -49.70 17.97 19.46
C VAL A 518 -48.62 17.54 20.47
N LYS A 519 -48.43 18.36 21.51
CA LYS A 519 -47.42 18.13 22.55
C LYS A 519 -47.96 17.36 23.74
N GLU A 520 -47.04 16.92 24.57
CA GLU A 520 -47.29 16.25 25.84
C GLU A 520 -48.33 16.99 26.69
N GLY A 521 -49.23 16.25 27.36
CA GLY A 521 -50.27 16.80 28.23
C GLY A 521 -51.56 17.22 27.53
N PHE A 522 -51.67 17.06 26.23
CA PHE A 522 -52.86 17.42 25.49
C PHE A 522 -53.59 16.19 24.91
N GLU A 523 -54.91 16.31 24.80
CA GLU A 523 -55.72 15.33 24.13
C GLU A 523 -55.90 15.64 22.65
N CYS A 524 -55.93 14.59 21.83
CA CYS A 524 -56.09 14.69 20.39
C CYS A 524 -56.84 13.47 19.84
N GLY A 525 -57.48 13.67 18.70
CA GLY A 525 -58.10 12.60 17.91
C GLY A 525 -57.14 12.15 16.80
N ILE A 526 -56.75 10.91 16.80
CA ILE A 526 -55.82 10.34 15.81
C ILE A 526 -56.60 9.32 14.98
N LYS A 527 -56.60 9.48 13.67
CA LYS A 527 -57.08 8.47 12.75
C LYS A 527 -55.88 7.69 12.18
N LEU A 528 -55.91 6.40 12.36
CA LEU A 528 -54.89 5.48 11.88
C LEU A 528 -55.22 5.05 10.46
N ARG A 529 -54.20 5.05 9.57
CA ARG A 529 -54.37 4.63 8.17
C ARG A 529 -54.49 3.11 8.12
N ASN A 530 -55.55 2.63 7.46
CA ASN A 530 -55.82 1.21 7.22
C ASN A 530 -55.95 0.31 8.47
N TYR A 531 -56.23 0.88 9.66
CA TYR A 531 -56.39 0.10 10.87
C TYR A 531 -57.55 0.64 11.73
N ASN A 532 -58.48 -0.27 12.11
CA ASN A 532 -59.69 0.07 12.85
C ASN A 532 -59.90 -0.69 14.16
N ASP A 533 -59.08 -1.74 14.44
CA ASP A 533 -59.21 -2.53 15.68
C ASP A 533 -58.45 -1.87 16.84
N ILE A 534 -58.94 -0.73 17.27
CA ILE A 534 -58.38 0.09 18.33
C ILE A 534 -59.23 -0.17 19.60
N LYS A 535 -58.56 -0.31 20.75
CA LYS A 535 -59.19 -0.50 22.06
C LYS A 535 -58.76 0.58 23.04
N GLU A 536 -59.63 0.87 24.00
CA GLU A 536 -59.28 1.73 25.12
C GLU A 536 -58.17 1.08 25.98
N GLY A 537 -57.16 1.85 26.35
CA GLY A 537 -55.97 1.39 27.05
C GLY A 537 -54.80 0.96 26.14
N ASP A 538 -55.00 0.90 24.80
CA ASP A 538 -53.90 0.71 23.87
C ASP A 538 -52.94 1.93 23.90
N GLN A 539 -51.66 1.68 23.67
CA GLN A 539 -50.66 2.74 23.59
C GLN A 539 -50.22 2.94 22.14
N LEU A 540 -49.99 4.20 21.77
CA LEU A 540 -49.42 4.60 20.49
C LEU A 540 -48.01 5.13 20.73
N GLU A 541 -47.03 4.54 20.06
CA GLU A 541 -45.67 5.03 20.02
C GLU A 541 -45.44 5.68 18.65
N PHE A 542 -45.09 6.96 18.65
CA PHE A 542 -44.86 7.72 17.42
C PHE A 542 -43.38 7.80 17.12
N PHE A 543 -43.01 7.58 15.85
CA PHE A 543 -41.64 7.67 15.42
C PHE A 543 -41.54 8.32 14.04
N GLU A 544 -40.40 8.96 13.80
CA GLU A 544 -40.02 9.50 12.49
C GLU A 544 -38.80 8.74 11.98
N ILE A 545 -38.74 8.56 10.66
CA ILE A 545 -37.61 7.94 10.00
C ILE A 545 -36.66 9.07 9.58
N LYS A 546 -35.52 9.17 10.26
CA LYS A 546 -34.46 10.11 9.88
C LYS A 546 -33.41 9.40 9.04
N GLU A 547 -33.05 9.99 7.93
CA GLU A 547 -31.92 9.56 7.14
C GLU A 547 -30.65 10.22 7.67
N ILE A 548 -29.72 9.41 8.21
CA ILE A 548 -28.45 9.86 8.75
C ILE A 548 -27.35 9.47 7.76
N ALA A 549 -26.53 10.44 7.35
CA ALA A 549 -25.36 10.18 6.54
C ALA A 549 -24.39 9.25 7.28
N ARG A 550 -23.98 8.15 6.63
CA ARG A 550 -23.00 7.20 7.18
C ARG A 550 -21.60 7.63 6.81
N THR A 551 -20.64 7.37 7.69
CA THR A 551 -19.20 7.54 7.46
C THR A 551 -18.52 6.18 7.48
N LEU A 552 -17.50 6.00 6.63
CA LEU A 552 -16.68 4.77 6.54
C LEU A 552 -15.74 4.63 7.74
#